data_fcf0db241d1f4cc391f28040b1ff2e29
#
_entry.id   fcf0db241d1f4cc391f28040b1ff2e29
#
_cell.length_a   1.000
_cell.length_b   1.000
_cell.length_c   1.000
_cell.angle_alpha   90.00
_cell.angle_beta   90.00
_cell.angle_gamma   90.00
#
_symmetry.space_group_name_H-M   'P 1'
#
loop_
_entity.id
_entity.type
_entity.pdbx_description
1 polymer ?
#
loop_
_entity_poly.entity_id
_entity_poly.type
_entity_poly.pdbx_seq_one_letter_code
_entity_poly.pdbx_strand_id
1 'polypeptide(L)'
;MADAPRFIFSDIDGTVIDPDARVTPRTQEVVARALRSGAHFALATGRPHRWLAPVLEQLSVRPLCVTANGAILYDSESDHVVASHQLQPETMARIVGNVMEVMARYGGVSLAAERAGVSSGADALETLFAVDPTYSPDPVANGFGVADPTDLVAAPAVKLLLRNPGFSSAELYELIAPHVDPEDAHVTYSMDDGLLELAAPGVTKAAGVAELARRFGVAQEDTIAFGDMPNDIEMLRWAGTGVAMGNAADIVKRSADRVTATNRQDGLAQVLEEWF
;
A
#
# COMPACT_ATOMS: atom_id res chain seq x y z
N MET A 1 32.48 4.62 -2.65
CA MET A 1 31.18 3.92 -2.55
C MET A 1 30.21 4.90 -1.89
N ALA A 2 28.97 4.95 -2.29
CA ALA A 2 27.97 5.74 -1.56
C ALA A 2 27.86 5.18 -0.13
N ASP A 3 27.54 6.04 0.84
CA ASP A 3 27.33 5.62 2.22
C ASP A 3 26.15 4.64 2.30
N ALA A 4 26.20 3.73 3.28
CA ALA A 4 25.12 2.77 3.48
C ALA A 4 23.82 3.48 3.87
N PRO A 5 22.67 3.08 3.33
CA PRO A 5 21.40 3.68 3.70
C PRO A 5 21.09 3.45 5.18
N ARG A 6 20.58 4.47 5.84
CA ARG A 6 20.21 4.40 7.26
C ARG A 6 18.79 3.95 7.49
N PHE A 7 17.92 4.07 6.46
CA PHE A 7 16.56 3.56 6.51
C PHE A 7 16.20 2.89 5.19
N ILE A 8 15.69 1.66 5.29
CA ILE A 8 15.28 0.81 4.19
C ILE A 8 13.76 0.70 4.22
N PHE A 9 13.10 1.10 3.16
CA PHE A 9 11.66 0.93 2.95
C PHE A 9 11.41 -0.11 1.87
N SER A 10 10.50 -1.03 2.10
CA SER A 10 10.14 -2.04 1.10
C SER A 10 8.64 -2.19 0.97
N ASP A 11 8.14 -2.19 -0.26
CA ASP A 11 6.84 -2.80 -0.52
C ASP A 11 6.88 -4.31 -0.22
N ILE A 12 5.70 -4.92 -0.14
CA ILE A 12 5.55 -6.35 0.18
C ILE A 12 5.39 -7.19 -1.08
N ASP A 13 4.28 -6.99 -1.78
CA ASP A 13 3.83 -7.84 -2.88
C ASP A 13 4.62 -7.54 -4.15
N GLY A 14 5.31 -8.54 -4.69
CA GLY A 14 6.20 -8.30 -5.83
C GLY A 14 7.56 -7.70 -5.48
N THR A 15 7.83 -7.41 -4.21
CA THR A 15 9.06 -6.76 -3.76
C THR A 15 9.80 -7.59 -2.70
N VAL A 16 9.41 -7.53 -1.40
CA VAL A 16 10.13 -8.28 -0.35
C VAL A 16 9.77 -9.74 -0.31
N ILE A 17 8.56 -10.11 -0.76
CA ILE A 17 8.15 -11.52 -0.88
C ILE A 17 8.28 -11.99 -2.33
N ASP A 18 8.62 -13.29 -2.46
CA ASP A 18 8.63 -13.99 -3.74
C ASP A 18 7.19 -14.32 -4.20
N PRO A 19 6.98 -14.86 -5.44
CA PRO A 19 5.67 -15.25 -5.90
C PRO A 19 4.99 -16.37 -5.10
N ASP A 20 5.71 -17.04 -4.22
CA ASP A 20 5.18 -18.04 -3.30
C ASP A 20 4.86 -17.44 -1.92
N ALA A 21 4.78 -16.10 -1.82
CA ALA A 21 4.52 -15.30 -0.61
C ALA A 21 5.56 -15.50 0.51
N ARG A 22 6.83 -15.76 0.16
CA ARG A 22 7.91 -16.00 1.11
C ARG A 22 8.95 -14.88 1.06
N VAL A 23 9.41 -14.49 2.24
CA VAL A 23 10.66 -13.73 2.37
C VAL A 23 11.80 -14.76 2.30
N THR A 24 12.62 -14.70 1.26
CA THR A 24 13.68 -15.68 1.05
C THR A 24 14.73 -15.64 2.17
N PRO A 25 15.43 -16.75 2.46
CA PRO A 25 16.51 -16.74 3.46
C PRO A 25 17.60 -15.68 3.17
N ARG A 26 17.90 -15.42 1.90
CA ARG A 26 18.84 -14.39 1.48
C ARG A 26 18.36 -12.99 1.86
N THR A 27 17.09 -12.68 1.58
CA THR A 27 16.47 -11.41 1.96
C THR A 27 16.41 -11.26 3.48
N GLN A 28 16.00 -12.30 4.22
CA GLN A 28 15.99 -12.29 5.69
C GLN A 28 17.38 -11.98 6.26
N GLU A 29 18.43 -12.62 5.71
CA GLU A 29 19.79 -12.43 6.20
C GLU A 29 20.34 -11.03 5.94
N VAL A 30 20.15 -10.47 4.73
CA VAL A 30 20.64 -9.13 4.44
C VAL A 30 19.91 -8.06 5.26
N VAL A 31 18.58 -8.19 5.44
CA VAL A 31 17.81 -7.30 6.32
C VAL A 31 18.34 -7.41 7.77
N ALA A 32 18.60 -8.62 8.26
CA ALA A 32 19.16 -8.80 9.59
C ALA A 32 20.58 -8.18 9.72
N ARG A 33 21.43 -8.23 8.67
CA ARG A 33 22.74 -7.56 8.65
C ARG A 33 22.58 -6.03 8.68
N ALA A 34 21.66 -5.48 7.88
CA ALA A 34 21.36 -4.05 7.88
C ALA A 34 20.91 -3.57 9.26
N LEU A 35 20.00 -4.28 9.92
CA LEU A 35 19.57 -3.96 11.27
C LEU A 35 20.73 -4.00 12.29
N ARG A 36 21.62 -5.01 12.21
CA ARG A 36 22.79 -5.09 13.09
C ARG A 36 23.81 -3.97 12.85
N SER A 37 23.84 -3.39 11.66
CA SER A 37 24.70 -2.22 11.37
C SER A 37 24.11 -0.90 11.89
N GLY A 38 22.88 -0.92 12.42
CA GLY A 38 22.18 0.26 12.92
C GLY A 38 21.24 0.91 11.91
N ALA A 39 21.04 0.33 10.72
CA ALA A 39 20.02 0.78 9.78
C ALA A 39 18.62 0.38 10.28
N HIS A 40 17.61 1.14 9.87
CA HIS A 40 16.20 0.83 10.12
C HIS A 40 15.59 0.12 8.91
N PHE A 41 14.56 -0.67 9.15
CA PHE A 41 13.77 -1.33 8.11
C PHE A 41 12.28 -1.13 8.40
N ALA A 42 11.49 -0.82 7.37
CA ALA A 42 10.05 -0.72 7.45
C ALA A 42 9.38 -1.24 6.18
N LEU A 43 8.17 -1.78 6.35
CA LEU A 43 7.29 -2.16 5.24
C LEU A 43 6.39 -0.98 4.87
N ALA A 44 6.18 -0.79 3.54
CA ALA A 44 5.28 0.23 2.99
C ALA A 44 4.36 -0.42 1.96
N THR A 45 3.10 -0.70 2.32
CA THR A 45 2.23 -1.58 1.55
C THR A 45 0.81 -1.05 1.36
N GLY A 46 0.16 -1.50 0.28
CA GLY A 46 -1.29 -1.34 0.08
C GLY A 46 -2.13 -2.22 1.01
N ARG A 47 -1.56 -3.28 1.58
CA ARG A 47 -2.27 -4.18 2.50
C ARG A 47 -2.75 -3.43 3.74
N PRO A 48 -3.92 -3.79 4.31
CA PRO A 48 -4.28 -3.38 5.65
C PRO A 48 -3.34 -4.04 6.68
N HIS A 49 -3.12 -3.38 7.82
CA HIS A 49 -2.22 -3.85 8.88
C HIS A 49 -2.55 -5.26 9.38
N ARG A 50 -3.82 -5.65 9.43
CA ARG A 50 -4.27 -6.98 9.86
C ARG A 50 -3.83 -8.12 8.93
N TRP A 51 -3.34 -7.84 7.72
CA TRP A 51 -2.83 -8.83 6.77
C TRP A 51 -1.31 -8.93 6.74
N LEU A 52 -0.63 -8.29 7.69
CA LEU A 52 0.83 -8.30 7.73
C LEU A 52 1.41 -9.52 8.45
N ALA A 53 0.67 -10.16 9.35
CA ALA A 53 1.17 -11.26 10.18
C ALA A 53 1.95 -12.33 9.39
N PRO A 54 1.47 -12.85 8.25
CA PRO A 54 2.20 -13.89 7.51
C PRO A 54 3.57 -13.43 6.96
N VAL A 55 3.76 -12.12 6.72
CA VAL A 55 5.05 -11.56 6.28
C VAL A 55 5.92 -11.24 7.49
N LEU A 56 5.35 -10.63 8.52
CA LEU A 56 6.06 -10.28 9.75
C LEU A 56 6.64 -11.52 10.45
N GLU A 57 5.95 -12.65 10.43
CA GLU A 57 6.43 -13.90 11.02
C GLU A 57 7.70 -14.45 10.34
N GLN A 58 7.96 -14.04 9.10
CA GLN A 58 9.13 -14.42 8.34
C GLN A 58 10.31 -13.45 8.52
N LEU A 59 10.09 -12.30 9.15
CA LEU A 59 11.13 -11.31 9.42
C LEU A 59 11.68 -11.45 10.84
N SER A 60 12.94 -11.11 11.03
CA SER A 60 13.60 -11.08 12.36
C SER A 60 13.30 -9.80 13.14
N VAL A 61 12.42 -8.95 12.65
CA VAL A 61 12.06 -7.65 13.21
C VAL A 61 10.55 -7.44 13.19
N ARG A 62 10.06 -6.66 14.12
CA ARG A 62 8.70 -6.12 14.17
C ARG A 62 8.74 -4.61 13.96
N PRO A 63 8.78 -4.14 12.70
CA PRO A 63 8.97 -2.72 12.41
C PRO A 63 7.67 -1.92 12.57
N LEU A 64 7.81 -0.61 12.66
CA LEU A 64 6.73 0.29 12.28
C LEU A 64 6.46 0.13 10.78
N CYS A 65 5.19 0.00 10.42
CA CYS A 65 4.77 -0.24 9.04
C CYS A 65 3.88 0.90 8.54
N VAL A 66 4.08 1.25 7.28
CA VAL A 66 3.17 2.10 6.50
C VAL A 66 2.21 1.17 5.78
N THR A 67 0.92 1.21 6.13
CA THR A 67 -0.10 0.31 5.58
C THR A 67 -1.23 1.08 4.92
N ALA A 68 -2.08 0.41 4.18
CA ALA A 68 -3.18 1.01 3.43
C ALA A 68 -2.71 2.18 2.54
N ASN A 69 -1.57 2.03 1.83
CA ASN A 69 -0.92 3.06 1.00
C ASN A 69 -0.54 4.34 1.76
N GLY A 70 -0.23 4.27 3.04
CA GLY A 70 0.12 5.44 3.85
C GLY A 70 -1.00 5.95 4.75
N ALA A 71 -2.22 5.42 4.59
CA ALA A 71 -3.34 5.84 5.42
C ALA A 71 -3.22 5.39 6.88
N ILE A 72 -2.41 4.39 7.18
CA ILE A 72 -2.20 3.87 8.53
C ILE A 72 -0.71 3.74 8.82
N LEU A 73 -0.27 4.28 9.97
CA LEU A 73 0.98 3.90 10.61
C LEU A 73 0.67 2.85 11.68
N TYR A 74 1.30 1.69 11.55
CA TYR A 74 1.05 0.54 12.40
C TYR A 74 2.33 0.06 13.08
N ASP A 75 2.28 -0.05 14.40
CA ASP A 75 3.34 -0.66 15.19
C ASP A 75 3.07 -2.16 15.30
N SER A 76 3.89 -2.94 14.58
CA SER A 76 3.73 -4.39 14.54
C SER A 76 4.28 -5.11 15.79
N GLU A 77 5.05 -4.43 16.64
CA GLU A 77 5.53 -5.00 17.90
C GLU A 77 4.47 -4.93 19.00
N SER A 78 3.81 -3.78 19.11
CA SER A 78 2.73 -3.59 20.10
C SER A 78 1.34 -3.94 19.58
N ASP A 79 1.21 -4.34 18.30
CA ASP A 79 -0.07 -4.57 17.59
C ASP A 79 -1.02 -3.38 17.74
N HIS A 80 -0.56 -2.18 17.35
CA HIS A 80 -1.34 -0.97 17.53
C HIS A 80 -1.29 -0.04 16.32
N VAL A 81 -2.46 0.54 15.97
CA VAL A 81 -2.59 1.61 14.98
C VAL A 81 -2.15 2.92 15.62
N VAL A 82 -0.95 3.40 15.26
CA VAL A 82 -0.33 4.62 15.81
C VAL A 82 -0.98 5.89 15.29
N ALA A 83 -1.37 5.87 14.02
CA ALA A 83 -2.06 6.98 13.35
C ALA A 83 -2.86 6.47 12.16
N SER A 84 -3.96 7.16 11.83
CA SER A 84 -4.74 6.90 10.63
C SER A 84 -5.21 8.20 9.99
N HIS A 85 -5.20 8.23 8.65
CA HIS A 85 -5.72 9.32 7.81
C HIS A 85 -6.91 8.80 7.04
N GLN A 86 -8.08 9.43 7.21
CA GLN A 86 -9.34 8.88 6.75
C GLN A 86 -10.09 9.85 5.84
N LEU A 87 -10.68 9.34 4.78
CA LEU A 87 -11.71 10.01 4.00
C LEU A 87 -12.95 10.23 4.86
N GLN A 88 -13.53 11.42 4.79
CA GLN A 88 -14.74 11.75 5.51
C GLN A 88 -15.99 11.35 4.72
N PRO A 89 -17.13 11.07 5.39
CA PRO A 89 -18.35 10.63 4.75
C PRO A 89 -18.83 11.54 3.62
N GLU A 90 -18.82 12.83 3.82
CA GLU A 90 -19.31 13.81 2.84
C GLU A 90 -18.45 13.80 1.57
N THR A 91 -17.12 13.66 1.72
CA THR A 91 -16.19 13.55 0.61
C THR A 91 -16.41 12.24 -0.16
N MET A 92 -16.53 11.12 0.53
CA MET A 92 -16.80 9.83 -0.10
C MET A 92 -18.14 9.82 -0.85
N ALA A 93 -19.21 10.39 -0.27
CA ALA A 93 -20.50 10.49 -0.91
C ALA A 93 -20.44 11.31 -2.21
N ARG A 94 -19.70 12.43 -2.21
CA ARG A 94 -19.47 13.26 -3.41
C ARG A 94 -18.71 12.50 -4.49
N ILE A 95 -17.61 11.83 -4.12
CA ILE A 95 -16.80 11.03 -5.06
C ILE A 95 -17.65 9.92 -5.67
N VAL A 96 -18.38 9.16 -4.85
CA VAL A 96 -19.25 8.07 -5.32
C VAL A 96 -20.31 8.59 -6.27
N GLY A 97 -20.94 9.73 -5.96
CA GLY A 97 -21.93 10.37 -6.86
C GLY A 97 -21.35 10.65 -8.25
N ASN A 98 -20.19 11.32 -8.31
CA ASN A 98 -19.51 11.63 -9.56
C ASN A 98 -19.09 10.38 -10.34
N VAL A 99 -18.51 9.40 -9.64
CA VAL A 99 -18.06 8.14 -10.26
C VAL A 99 -19.23 7.33 -10.81
N MET A 100 -20.34 7.22 -10.07
CA MET A 100 -21.52 6.48 -10.53
C MET A 100 -22.13 7.11 -11.79
N GLU A 101 -22.15 8.45 -11.89
CA GLU A 101 -22.60 9.14 -13.10
C GLU A 101 -21.71 8.81 -14.30
N VAL A 102 -20.41 8.90 -14.15
CA VAL A 102 -19.43 8.58 -15.22
C VAL A 102 -19.54 7.12 -15.65
N MET A 103 -19.60 6.22 -14.68
CA MET A 103 -19.57 4.77 -14.90
C MET A 103 -20.91 4.16 -15.30
N ALA A 104 -22.01 4.90 -15.27
CA ALA A 104 -23.36 4.41 -15.62
C ALA A 104 -23.41 3.73 -17.01
N ARG A 105 -22.71 4.30 -17.99
CA ARG A 105 -22.64 3.75 -19.36
C ARG A 105 -21.69 2.54 -19.51
N TYR A 106 -20.92 2.24 -18.47
CA TYR A 106 -19.94 1.15 -18.44
C TYR A 106 -20.33 0.03 -17.47
N GLY A 107 -21.58 0.00 -17.02
CA GLY A 107 -22.08 -1.02 -16.10
C GLY A 107 -21.89 -0.70 -14.61
N GLY A 108 -21.42 0.50 -14.29
CA GLY A 108 -21.20 0.94 -12.91
C GLY A 108 -19.87 0.47 -12.32
N VAL A 109 -19.70 0.71 -11.03
CA VAL A 109 -18.62 0.17 -10.20
C VAL A 109 -19.21 -0.38 -8.91
N SER A 110 -18.59 -1.41 -8.38
CA SER A 110 -18.85 -1.91 -7.04
C SER A 110 -17.99 -1.18 -6.03
N LEU A 111 -18.48 -1.03 -4.82
CA LEU A 111 -17.85 -0.26 -3.75
C LEU A 111 -17.40 -1.14 -2.60
N ALA A 112 -16.27 -0.78 -1.99
CA ALA A 112 -15.90 -1.25 -0.67
C ALA A 112 -15.30 -0.11 0.17
N ALA A 113 -15.42 -0.22 1.49
CA ALA A 113 -14.84 0.70 2.45
C ALA A 113 -13.95 -0.06 3.44
N GLU A 114 -12.70 0.39 3.56
CA GLU A 114 -11.72 -0.10 4.53
C GLU A 114 -11.68 0.85 5.72
N ARG A 115 -11.86 0.32 6.94
CA ARG A 115 -11.77 1.10 8.19
C ARG A 115 -10.41 0.91 8.86
N ALA A 116 -10.00 1.89 9.67
CA ALA A 116 -8.71 1.84 10.33
C ALA A 116 -8.60 0.70 11.36
N GLY A 117 -9.59 0.53 12.25
CA GLY A 117 -9.44 -0.31 13.43
C GLY A 117 -8.42 0.25 14.43
N VAL A 118 -8.12 -0.51 15.47
CA VAL A 118 -7.15 -0.14 16.52
C VAL A 118 -5.96 -1.08 16.58
N SER A 119 -6.13 -2.35 16.17
CA SER A 119 -5.08 -3.38 16.11
C SER A 119 -5.42 -4.43 15.07
N SER A 120 -4.56 -5.41 14.86
CA SER A 120 -4.75 -6.45 13.84
C SER A 120 -5.91 -7.43 14.15
N GLY A 121 -6.31 -7.54 15.40
CA GLY A 121 -7.31 -8.51 15.85
C GLY A 121 -8.37 -7.99 16.80
N ALA A 122 -8.44 -6.67 17.05
CA ALA A 122 -9.39 -6.11 18.02
C ALA A 122 -10.81 -5.96 17.47
N ASP A 123 -10.94 -5.78 16.17
CA ASP A 123 -12.23 -5.55 15.50
C ASP A 123 -12.58 -6.71 14.57
N ALA A 124 -13.88 -6.99 14.44
CA ALA A 124 -14.34 -7.99 13.50
C ALA A 124 -14.12 -7.55 12.05
N LEU A 125 -13.74 -8.49 11.18
CA LEU A 125 -13.42 -8.18 9.79
C LEU A 125 -14.58 -7.49 9.05
N GLU A 126 -15.81 -7.93 9.30
CA GLU A 126 -17.01 -7.37 8.70
C GLU A 126 -17.27 -5.90 9.06
N THR A 127 -16.71 -5.41 10.17
CA THR A 127 -16.77 -3.99 10.53
C THR A 127 -15.62 -3.18 9.93
N LEU A 128 -14.50 -3.82 9.69
CA LEU A 128 -13.30 -3.19 9.13
C LEU A 128 -13.33 -3.12 7.60
N PHE A 129 -13.93 -4.13 6.96
CA PHE A 129 -14.04 -4.19 5.51
C PHE A 129 -15.47 -4.53 5.09
N ALA A 130 -16.17 -3.53 4.62
CA ALA A 130 -17.53 -3.64 4.14
C ALA A 130 -17.63 -3.35 2.64
N VAL A 131 -18.48 -4.09 1.96
CA VAL A 131 -18.63 -4.04 0.50
C VAL A 131 -20.11 -3.92 0.10
N ASP A 132 -20.38 -3.37 -1.08
CA ASP A 132 -21.71 -3.50 -1.66
C ASP A 132 -21.97 -4.94 -2.16
N PRO A 133 -23.25 -5.34 -2.32
CA PRO A 133 -23.61 -6.71 -2.70
C PRO A 133 -23.00 -7.19 -4.03
N THR A 134 -22.53 -6.29 -4.90
CA THR A 134 -22.01 -6.62 -6.23
C THR A 134 -20.47 -6.74 -6.28
N TYR A 135 -19.79 -6.38 -5.20
CA TYR A 135 -18.32 -6.32 -5.13
C TYR A 135 -17.65 -7.69 -5.30
N SER A 136 -18.28 -8.73 -4.78
CA SER A 136 -17.77 -10.11 -4.83
C SER A 136 -18.93 -11.07 -5.02
N PRO A 137 -18.74 -12.23 -5.67
CA PRO A 137 -19.78 -13.25 -5.82
C PRO A 137 -20.35 -13.77 -4.50
N ASP A 138 -19.51 -13.86 -3.46
CA ASP A 138 -19.92 -14.28 -2.13
C ASP A 138 -19.17 -13.46 -1.05
N PRO A 139 -19.60 -12.23 -0.78
CA PRO A 139 -18.91 -11.38 0.18
C PRO A 139 -18.99 -11.90 1.62
N VAL A 140 -20.10 -12.54 1.99
CA VAL A 140 -20.30 -13.09 3.35
C VAL A 140 -19.38 -14.28 3.59
N ALA A 141 -19.23 -15.20 2.63
CA ALA A 141 -18.30 -16.32 2.75
C ALA A 141 -16.83 -15.86 2.85
N ASN A 142 -16.52 -14.67 2.28
CA ASN A 142 -15.21 -14.04 2.42
C ASN A 142 -15.03 -13.31 3.77
N GLY A 143 -16.03 -13.30 4.65
CA GLY A 143 -16.01 -12.59 5.93
C GLY A 143 -16.17 -11.07 5.83
N PHE A 144 -16.60 -10.54 4.67
CA PHE A 144 -16.82 -9.11 4.48
C PHE A 144 -18.17 -8.70 5.06
N GLY A 145 -18.23 -7.48 5.61
CA GLY A 145 -19.51 -6.82 5.87
C GLY A 145 -20.21 -6.47 4.55
N VAL A 146 -21.53 -6.58 4.53
CA VAL A 146 -22.33 -6.20 3.36
C VAL A 146 -23.24 -5.03 3.73
N ALA A 147 -23.17 -3.96 2.95
CA ALA A 147 -23.95 -2.75 3.19
C ALA A 147 -24.35 -2.09 1.86
N ASP A 148 -25.41 -1.31 1.86
CA ASP A 148 -25.75 -0.49 0.71
C ASP A 148 -24.69 0.61 0.47
N PRO A 149 -24.52 1.10 -0.76
CA PRO A 149 -23.54 2.15 -1.08
C PRO A 149 -23.63 3.39 -0.19
N THR A 150 -24.83 3.79 0.23
CA THR A 150 -25.04 4.92 1.14
C THR A 150 -24.50 4.66 2.54
N ASP A 151 -24.63 3.44 3.05
CA ASP A 151 -24.16 3.05 4.38
C ASP A 151 -22.64 2.84 4.38
N LEU A 152 -22.07 2.35 3.26
CA LEU A 152 -20.62 2.22 3.08
C LEU A 152 -19.91 3.56 3.25
N VAL A 153 -20.47 4.65 2.74
CA VAL A 153 -19.86 5.98 2.81
C VAL A 153 -20.28 6.78 4.05
N ALA A 154 -21.15 6.25 4.91
CA ALA A 154 -21.71 6.95 6.07
C ALA A 154 -20.74 7.06 7.26
N ALA A 155 -19.60 6.35 7.24
CA ALA A 155 -18.58 6.43 8.30
C ALA A 155 -17.18 6.60 7.67
N PRO A 156 -16.22 7.26 8.37
CA PRO A 156 -14.88 7.49 7.83
C PRO A 156 -14.18 6.20 7.40
N ALA A 157 -13.37 6.26 6.33
CA ALA A 157 -12.63 5.12 5.79
C ALA A 157 -11.19 5.49 5.46
N VAL A 158 -10.25 4.57 5.68
CA VAL A 158 -8.85 4.73 5.25
C VAL A 158 -8.70 4.49 3.77
N LYS A 159 -9.61 3.69 3.18
CA LYS A 159 -9.74 3.51 1.73
C LYS A 159 -11.22 3.41 1.33
N LEU A 160 -11.55 4.06 0.24
CA LEU A 160 -12.72 3.77 -0.58
C LEU A 160 -12.21 3.01 -1.81
N LEU A 161 -12.78 1.83 -2.08
CA LEU A 161 -12.40 1.00 -3.21
C LEU A 161 -13.50 1.02 -4.26
N LEU A 162 -13.09 1.13 -5.51
CA LEU A 162 -13.97 1.11 -6.68
C LEU A 162 -13.55 -0.05 -7.56
N ARG A 163 -14.47 -0.95 -7.88
CA ARG A 163 -14.17 -2.14 -8.67
C ARG A 163 -15.08 -2.31 -9.87
N ASN A 164 -14.46 -2.57 -11.03
CA ASN A 164 -15.17 -3.07 -12.21
C ASN A 164 -14.25 -4.07 -12.94
N PRO A 165 -14.49 -5.39 -12.81
CA PRO A 165 -13.64 -6.42 -13.41
C PRO A 165 -13.73 -6.49 -14.94
N GLY A 166 -14.56 -5.67 -15.59
CA GLY A 166 -14.62 -5.50 -17.05
C GLY A 166 -13.48 -4.63 -17.61
N PHE A 167 -12.66 -4.04 -16.75
CA PHE A 167 -11.52 -3.18 -17.10
C PHE A 167 -10.25 -3.67 -16.40
N SER A 168 -9.09 -3.36 -16.96
CA SER A 168 -7.86 -3.31 -16.18
C SER A 168 -7.88 -2.12 -15.20
N SER A 169 -7.08 -2.16 -14.14
CA SER A 169 -7.01 -1.04 -13.20
C SER A 169 -6.47 0.22 -13.86
N ALA A 170 -5.56 0.08 -14.82
CA ALA A 170 -5.05 1.21 -15.60
C ALA A 170 -6.15 1.87 -16.44
N GLU A 171 -6.98 1.09 -17.17
CA GLU A 171 -8.11 1.63 -17.92
C GLU A 171 -9.15 2.29 -17.02
N LEU A 172 -9.45 1.66 -15.88
CA LEU A 172 -10.39 2.21 -14.90
C LEU A 172 -9.88 3.52 -14.30
N TYR A 173 -8.56 3.62 -14.05
CA TYR A 173 -7.92 4.84 -13.59
C TYR A 173 -8.08 5.99 -14.59
N GLU A 174 -7.80 5.77 -15.87
CA GLU A 174 -7.96 6.77 -16.92
C GLU A 174 -9.42 7.28 -17.05
N LEU A 175 -10.39 6.43 -16.74
CA LEU A 175 -11.81 6.79 -16.78
C LEU A 175 -12.25 7.56 -15.54
N ILE A 176 -11.77 7.22 -14.36
CA ILE A 176 -12.30 7.71 -13.08
C ILE A 176 -11.46 8.85 -12.50
N ALA A 177 -10.13 8.78 -12.54
CA ALA A 177 -9.27 9.76 -11.88
C ALA A 177 -9.52 11.22 -12.32
N PRO A 178 -9.84 11.52 -13.61
CA PRO A 178 -10.17 12.89 -14.04
C PRO A 178 -11.45 13.46 -13.39
N HIS A 179 -12.28 12.63 -12.76
CA HIS A 179 -13.53 13.01 -12.12
C HIS A 179 -13.47 13.00 -10.59
N VAL A 180 -12.30 12.75 -10.03
CA VAL A 180 -12.01 12.87 -8.59
C VAL A 180 -11.11 14.09 -8.38
N ASP A 181 -11.60 15.06 -7.60
CA ASP A 181 -10.78 16.23 -7.28
C ASP A 181 -9.58 15.78 -6.42
N PRO A 182 -8.33 16.12 -6.76
CA PRO A 182 -7.15 15.84 -5.93
C PRO A 182 -7.24 16.41 -4.50
N GLU A 183 -8.04 17.47 -4.29
CA GLU A 183 -8.33 17.98 -2.94
C GLU A 183 -9.31 17.09 -2.16
N ASP A 184 -10.01 16.18 -2.83
CA ASP A 184 -10.94 15.23 -2.22
C ASP A 184 -10.30 13.89 -1.93
N ALA A 185 -9.53 13.35 -2.86
CA ALA A 185 -8.87 12.06 -2.68
C ALA A 185 -7.64 11.87 -3.58
N HIS A 186 -6.72 11.07 -3.09
CA HIS A 186 -5.64 10.47 -3.89
C HIS A 186 -6.13 9.14 -4.48
N VAL A 187 -6.04 9.00 -5.80
CA VAL A 187 -6.45 7.79 -6.53
C VAL A 187 -5.24 7.00 -6.97
N THR A 188 -5.21 5.70 -6.68
CA THR A 188 -4.13 4.80 -7.11
C THR A 188 -4.65 3.37 -7.32
N TYR A 189 -3.76 2.45 -7.70
CA TYR A 189 -4.03 1.02 -7.73
C TYR A 189 -2.74 0.23 -7.44
N SER A 190 -2.91 -0.96 -6.84
CA SER A 190 -1.83 -1.86 -6.45
C SER A 190 -1.91 -3.23 -7.15
N MET A 191 -2.95 -3.46 -7.95
CA MET A 191 -3.20 -4.68 -8.73
C MET A 191 -3.81 -4.28 -10.07
N ASP A 192 -3.74 -5.15 -11.08
CA ASP A 192 -4.31 -4.88 -12.41
C ASP A 192 -5.54 -5.78 -12.68
N ASP A 193 -6.53 -5.71 -11.77
CA ASP A 193 -7.75 -6.52 -11.79
C ASP A 193 -9.05 -5.69 -11.77
N GLY A 194 -8.97 -4.43 -12.23
CA GLY A 194 -10.10 -3.52 -12.27
C GLY A 194 -10.44 -2.92 -10.90
N LEU A 195 -9.44 -2.75 -10.03
CA LEU A 195 -9.57 -2.17 -8.71
C LEU A 195 -8.85 -0.83 -8.61
N LEU A 196 -9.54 0.21 -8.16
CA LEU A 196 -8.94 1.47 -7.72
C LEU A 196 -9.07 1.64 -6.22
N GLU A 197 -8.08 2.29 -5.65
CA GLU A 197 -7.95 2.60 -4.23
C GLU A 197 -7.91 4.12 -4.05
N LEU A 198 -8.86 4.66 -3.30
CA LEU A 198 -8.93 6.08 -2.99
C LEU A 198 -8.65 6.29 -1.51
N ALA A 199 -7.71 7.18 -1.21
CA ALA A 199 -7.33 7.56 0.15
C ALA A 199 -7.51 9.08 0.35
N ALA A 200 -7.40 9.56 1.58
CA ALA A 200 -7.47 11.00 1.86
C ALA A 200 -6.37 11.78 1.09
N PRO A 201 -6.59 13.06 0.79
CA PRO A 201 -5.61 13.88 0.07
C PRO A 201 -4.24 13.85 0.72
N GLY A 202 -3.19 13.71 -0.09
CA GLY A 202 -1.80 13.65 0.38
C GLY A 202 -1.41 12.32 1.07
N VAL A 203 -2.33 11.37 1.19
CA VAL A 203 -2.04 10.03 1.72
C VAL A 203 -1.45 9.18 0.61
N THR A 204 -0.16 8.91 0.71
CA THR A 204 0.62 8.07 -0.22
C THR A 204 1.64 7.26 0.56
N LYS A 205 2.19 6.21 -0.05
CA LYS A 205 3.32 5.49 0.57
C LYS A 205 4.48 6.45 0.87
N ALA A 206 4.72 7.42 -0.02
CA ALA A 206 5.75 8.44 0.17
C ALA A 206 5.54 9.28 1.43
N ALA A 207 4.32 9.77 1.66
CA ALA A 207 3.99 10.53 2.86
C ALA A 207 4.20 9.71 4.14
N GLY A 208 3.80 8.43 4.12
CA GLY A 208 3.99 7.51 5.24
C GLY A 208 5.45 7.24 5.55
N VAL A 209 6.29 6.94 4.54
CA VAL A 209 7.72 6.68 4.77
C VAL A 209 8.47 7.96 5.17
N ALA A 210 8.08 9.12 4.63
CA ALA A 210 8.63 10.40 5.05
C ALA A 210 8.35 10.69 6.54
N GLU A 211 7.15 10.39 7.01
CA GLU A 211 6.78 10.50 8.42
C GLU A 211 7.62 9.55 9.28
N LEU A 212 7.85 8.30 8.86
CA LEU A 212 8.72 7.38 9.59
C LEU A 212 10.16 7.87 9.60
N ALA A 213 10.74 8.29 8.46
CA ALA A 213 12.10 8.81 8.42
C ALA A 213 12.27 10.00 9.39
N ARG A 214 11.31 10.92 9.40
CA ARG A 214 11.29 12.05 10.34
C ARG A 214 11.24 11.60 11.81
N ARG A 215 10.43 10.61 12.15
CA ARG A 215 10.33 10.06 13.54
C ARG A 215 11.65 9.44 14.00
N PHE A 216 12.38 8.81 13.10
CA PHE A 216 13.69 8.19 13.39
C PHE A 216 14.87 9.15 13.23
N GLY A 217 14.63 10.41 12.83
CA GLY A 217 15.69 11.39 12.61
C GLY A 217 16.64 11.01 11.48
N VAL A 218 16.12 10.32 10.44
CA VAL A 218 16.87 9.95 9.24
C VAL A 218 16.52 10.93 8.12
N ALA A 219 17.55 11.51 7.48
CA ALA A 219 17.40 12.40 6.37
C ALA A 219 16.95 11.62 5.11
N GLN A 220 16.21 12.27 4.22
CA GLN A 220 15.69 11.66 2.99
C GLN A 220 16.81 11.06 2.14
N GLU A 221 17.93 11.74 1.99
CA GLU A 221 19.12 11.30 1.24
C GLU A 221 19.75 10.02 1.80
N ASP A 222 19.52 9.71 3.07
CA ASP A 222 20.04 8.51 3.74
C ASP A 222 19.05 7.32 3.63
N THR A 223 18.01 7.42 2.80
CA THR A 223 16.98 6.37 2.65
C THR A 223 17.11 5.62 1.33
N ILE A 224 16.66 4.36 1.34
CA ILE A 224 16.46 3.56 0.13
C ILE A 224 15.06 2.95 0.16
N ALA A 225 14.39 2.94 -0.99
CA ALA A 225 13.06 2.37 -1.13
C ALA A 225 12.98 1.37 -2.29
N PHE A 226 12.20 0.30 -2.11
CA PHE A 226 11.97 -0.75 -3.10
C PHE A 226 10.48 -0.90 -3.39
N GLY A 227 10.11 -1.06 -4.68
CA GLY A 227 8.73 -1.23 -5.10
C GLY A 227 8.60 -1.71 -6.54
N ASP A 228 7.38 -2.11 -6.95
CA ASP A 228 7.14 -2.65 -8.30
C ASP A 228 5.82 -2.17 -8.94
N MET A 229 4.90 -1.56 -8.18
CA MET A 229 3.59 -1.13 -8.67
C MET A 229 3.46 0.40 -8.72
N PRO A 230 2.45 0.94 -9.44
CA PRO A 230 2.25 2.38 -9.56
C PRO A 230 2.11 3.14 -8.24
N ASN A 231 1.53 2.53 -7.20
CA ASN A 231 1.43 3.10 -5.86
C ASN A 231 2.79 3.25 -5.14
N ASP A 232 3.89 2.71 -5.70
CA ASP A 232 5.25 2.87 -5.20
C ASP A 232 5.97 4.07 -5.82
N ILE A 233 5.50 4.58 -6.97
CA ILE A 233 6.23 5.59 -7.75
C ILE A 233 6.62 6.79 -6.91
N GLU A 234 5.70 7.31 -6.10
CA GLU A 234 5.97 8.47 -5.26
C GLU A 234 6.99 8.16 -4.16
N MET A 235 6.91 6.97 -3.56
CA MET A 235 7.88 6.50 -2.56
C MET A 235 9.28 6.34 -3.18
N LEU A 236 9.38 5.73 -4.36
CA LEU A 236 10.64 5.57 -5.07
C LEU A 236 11.27 6.93 -5.45
N ARG A 237 10.45 7.89 -5.88
CA ARG A 237 10.92 9.26 -6.19
C ARG A 237 11.30 10.07 -4.95
N TRP A 238 10.65 9.79 -3.83
CA TRP A 238 10.92 10.49 -2.59
C TRP A 238 12.19 9.98 -1.92
N ALA A 239 12.50 8.69 -1.95
CA ALA A 239 13.68 8.13 -1.28
C ALA A 239 14.98 8.72 -1.82
N GLY A 240 16.04 8.72 -1.00
CA GLY A 240 17.39 9.08 -1.42
C GLY A 240 17.91 8.17 -2.53
N THR A 241 17.45 6.92 -2.56
CA THR A 241 17.63 6.00 -3.68
C THR A 241 16.36 5.18 -3.88
N GLY A 242 15.68 5.38 -5.00
CA GLY A 242 14.51 4.59 -5.39
C GLY A 242 14.91 3.43 -6.29
N VAL A 243 14.53 2.21 -5.93
CA VAL A 243 14.87 0.98 -6.66
C VAL A 243 13.60 0.28 -7.13
N ALA A 244 13.37 0.22 -8.43
CA ALA A 244 12.29 -0.58 -9.01
C ALA A 244 12.72 -2.05 -9.14
N MET A 245 11.82 -2.96 -8.80
CA MET A 245 12.04 -4.39 -9.01
C MET A 245 12.05 -4.75 -10.50
N GLY A 246 12.75 -5.82 -10.87
CA GLY A 246 12.84 -6.30 -12.24
C GLY A 246 11.49 -6.75 -12.83
N ASN A 247 10.56 -7.17 -11.98
CA ASN A 247 9.17 -7.51 -12.33
C ASN A 247 8.24 -6.29 -12.42
N ALA A 248 8.69 -5.09 -12.04
CA ALA A 248 7.88 -3.88 -12.08
C ALA A 248 7.41 -3.53 -13.49
N ALA A 249 6.28 -2.83 -13.60
CA ALA A 249 5.83 -2.25 -14.86
C ALA A 249 6.81 -1.16 -15.36
N ASP A 250 6.85 -0.94 -16.67
CA ASP A 250 7.79 0.01 -17.28
C ASP A 250 7.68 1.43 -16.74
N ILE A 251 6.47 1.87 -16.40
CA ILE A 251 6.26 3.21 -15.81
C ILE A 251 6.94 3.34 -14.44
N VAL A 252 6.94 2.29 -13.63
CA VAL A 252 7.61 2.25 -12.33
C VAL A 252 9.12 2.25 -12.51
N LYS A 253 9.63 1.40 -13.43
CA LYS A 253 11.08 1.34 -13.75
C LYS A 253 11.64 2.69 -14.22
N ARG A 254 10.87 3.42 -15.04
CA ARG A 254 11.27 4.77 -15.50
C ARG A 254 11.21 5.83 -14.40
N SER A 255 10.53 5.56 -13.30
CA SER A 255 10.35 6.51 -12.19
C SER A 255 11.39 6.32 -11.08
N ALA A 256 12.16 5.24 -11.10
CA ALA A 256 13.16 4.91 -10.11
C ALA A 256 14.58 5.32 -10.56
N ASP A 257 15.50 5.49 -9.61
CA ASP A 257 16.91 5.76 -9.88
C ASP A 257 17.63 4.52 -10.39
N ARG A 258 17.18 3.33 -9.95
CA ARG A 258 17.78 2.04 -10.30
C ARG A 258 16.70 0.99 -10.59
N VAL A 259 17.07 0.00 -11.39
CA VAL A 259 16.28 -1.22 -11.58
C VAL A 259 17.13 -2.40 -11.14
N THR A 260 16.57 -3.26 -10.29
CA THR A 260 17.24 -4.47 -9.81
C THR A 260 16.67 -5.73 -10.47
N ALA A 261 17.07 -6.92 -10.02
CA ALA A 261 16.51 -8.20 -10.42
C ALA A 261 15.05 -8.34 -9.93
N THR A 262 14.36 -9.39 -10.36
CA THR A 262 12.98 -9.65 -9.91
C THR A 262 12.94 -10.08 -8.43
N ASN A 263 11.77 -10.01 -7.81
CA ASN A 263 11.55 -10.55 -6.47
C ASN A 263 11.85 -12.07 -6.40
N ARG A 264 11.58 -12.84 -7.46
CA ARG A 264 11.96 -14.26 -7.56
C ARG A 264 13.48 -14.49 -7.56
N GLN A 265 14.24 -13.48 -7.94
CA GLN A 265 15.70 -13.52 -8.04
C GLN A 265 16.39 -12.77 -6.88
N ASP A 266 15.67 -12.48 -5.80
CA ASP A 266 16.18 -11.73 -4.65
C ASP A 266 16.69 -10.33 -4.98
N GLY A 267 16.02 -9.60 -5.88
CA GLY A 267 16.48 -8.29 -6.36
C GLY A 267 16.71 -7.28 -5.24
N LEU A 268 15.89 -7.26 -4.19
CA LEU A 268 16.08 -6.43 -3.01
C LEU A 268 17.39 -6.80 -2.29
N ALA A 269 17.61 -8.10 -2.04
CA ALA A 269 18.81 -8.56 -1.35
C ALA A 269 20.07 -8.23 -2.14
N GLN A 270 20.06 -8.41 -3.47
CA GLN A 270 21.22 -8.08 -4.33
C GLN A 270 21.67 -6.63 -4.18
N VAL A 271 20.73 -5.70 -4.06
CA VAL A 271 21.06 -4.27 -3.88
C VAL A 271 21.58 -4.01 -2.47
N LEU A 272 20.93 -4.55 -1.44
CA LEU A 272 21.33 -4.32 -0.05
C LEU A 272 22.71 -4.94 0.26
N GLU A 273 23.08 -6.04 -0.38
CA GLU A 273 24.41 -6.69 -0.26
C GLU A 273 25.56 -5.81 -0.74
N GLU A 274 25.31 -4.68 -1.40
CA GLU A 274 26.34 -3.70 -1.75
C GLU A 274 26.90 -2.99 -0.50
N TRP A 275 26.15 -2.98 0.62
CA TRP A 275 26.51 -2.30 1.86
C TRP A 275 26.52 -3.20 3.11
N PHE A 276 25.72 -4.27 3.11
CA PHE A 276 25.47 -5.08 4.30
C PHE A 276 25.93 -6.56 4.19
#